data_2940c017c113bf49dbfc3ada8f969cb5
#
_entry.id   2940c017c113bf49dbfc3ada8f969cb5
#
_cell.length_a   1.000
_cell.length_b   1.000
_cell.length_c   1.000
_cell.angle_alpha   90.00
_cell.angle_beta   90.00
_cell.angle_gamma   90.00
#
_symmetry.space_group_name_H-M   'P 1'
#
loop_
_entity.id
_entity.type
_entity.pdbx_description
1 polymer ?
#
loop_
_entity_poly.entity_id
_entity_poly.type
_entity_poly.pdbx_seq_one_letter_code
_entity_poly.pdbx_strand_id
1 'polypeptide(L)'
;MKVRVPFIPLRGQTFFPNTIVGFDIGRDKSLKSLDAAMSEDKHLIVATQRDISINAPKEEDIFTTGVEIRVKQVIKRHEEYVRVLAECVNRIRLSAVYDEDDTLYCDYEVLDTISEETYELNVIALVRVLKETYFSYVEMSNSGEAAARALIDGVEDPVELAYTIAGELAVPFDVLQGLLELNSADELIEQLIETISRENEVLTLTKRINNRVMQNMNKGQREYYLREQLNVIKEELGENDDDT
;
A
#
# COMPACT_ATOMS: atom_id res chain seq x y z
N MET A 1 8.65 26.28 18.65
CA MET A 1 7.55 25.47 19.18
C MET A 1 7.47 24.26 18.24
N LYS A 2 7.73 23.06 18.71
CA LYS A 2 7.48 21.87 17.88
C LYS A 2 5.96 21.77 17.72
N VAL A 3 5.48 21.81 16.50
CA VAL A 3 4.05 21.65 16.21
C VAL A 3 3.78 20.14 16.30
N ARG A 4 3.01 19.75 17.31
CA ARG A 4 2.54 18.36 17.41
C ARG A 4 1.44 18.15 16.40
N VAL A 5 1.57 17.10 15.62
CA VAL A 5 0.64 16.77 14.54
C VAL A 5 -0.10 15.47 14.90
N PRO A 6 -1.41 15.38 14.62
CA PRO A 6 -2.16 14.14 14.80
C PRO A 6 -1.51 12.97 14.06
N PHE A 7 -1.53 11.81 14.72
CA PHE A 7 -0.84 10.61 14.24
C PHE A 7 -1.75 9.38 14.19
N ILE A 8 -1.60 8.56 13.15
CA ILE A 8 -2.30 7.27 13.02
C ILE A 8 -1.31 6.14 12.71
N PRO A 9 -1.22 5.10 13.55
CA PRO A 9 -0.49 3.89 13.24
C PRO A 9 -1.28 3.03 12.24
N LEU A 10 -0.68 2.76 11.07
CA LEU A 10 -1.24 1.92 10.02
C LEU A 10 -1.07 0.44 10.36
N ARG A 11 -2.11 -0.37 10.10
CA ARG A 11 -2.09 -1.81 10.30
C ARG A 11 -1.97 -2.55 8.97
N GLY A 12 -0.81 -3.19 8.72
CA GLY A 12 -0.61 -4.03 7.54
C GLY A 12 -0.61 -3.28 6.20
N GLN A 13 -0.34 -1.98 6.24
CA GLN A 13 -0.29 -1.10 5.07
C GLN A 13 0.90 -0.17 5.18
N THR A 14 1.52 0.14 4.05
CA THR A 14 2.57 1.15 3.91
C THR A 14 2.18 2.08 2.77
N PHE A 15 2.29 3.38 3.00
CA PHE A 15 1.98 4.40 2.00
C PHE A 15 3.25 5.02 1.44
N PHE A 16 3.14 5.57 0.24
CA PHE A 16 4.27 6.20 -0.45
C PHE A 16 3.96 7.65 -0.80
N PRO A 17 4.95 8.56 -0.80
CA PRO A 17 4.78 9.93 -1.27
C PRO A 17 4.24 10.00 -2.70
N ASN A 18 3.60 11.12 -3.02
CA ASN A 18 3.03 11.43 -4.34
C ASN A 18 1.93 10.44 -4.79
N THR A 19 1.35 9.67 -3.85
CA THR A 19 0.23 8.78 -4.14
C THR A 19 -1.07 9.27 -3.50
N ILE A 20 -2.20 8.81 -4.03
CA ILE A 20 -3.53 9.03 -3.43
C ILE A 20 -4.02 7.69 -2.93
N VAL A 21 -4.32 7.61 -1.63
CA VAL A 21 -4.70 6.37 -0.97
C VAL A 21 -6.08 6.47 -0.34
N GLY A 22 -6.85 5.37 -0.47
CA GLY A 22 -8.10 5.19 0.26
C GLY A 22 -7.91 4.13 1.34
N PHE A 23 -8.17 4.45 2.61
CA PHE A 23 -8.00 3.51 3.71
C PHE A 23 -9.05 3.67 4.79
N ASP A 24 -9.18 2.64 5.64
CA ASP A 24 -10.18 2.58 6.70
C ASP A 24 -9.53 2.84 8.06
N ILE A 25 -10.18 3.66 8.86
CA ILE A 25 -9.78 4.03 10.21
C ILE A 25 -10.86 3.52 11.16
N GLY A 26 -10.52 2.52 12.02
CA GLY A 26 -11.51 1.88 12.91
C GLY A 26 -11.15 1.93 14.39
N ARG A 27 -9.91 2.28 14.78
CA ARG A 27 -9.52 2.37 16.19
C ARG A 27 -9.97 3.71 16.78
N ASP A 28 -10.49 3.72 18.00
CA ASP A 28 -10.99 4.92 18.67
C ASP A 28 -9.97 6.05 18.72
N LYS A 29 -8.72 5.75 19.10
CA LYS A 29 -7.63 6.74 19.14
C LYS A 29 -7.30 7.29 17.75
N SER A 30 -7.32 6.45 16.73
CA SER A 30 -7.08 6.87 15.34
C SER A 30 -8.23 7.72 14.79
N LEU A 31 -9.48 7.42 15.19
CA LEU A 31 -10.64 8.26 14.85
C LEU A 31 -10.56 9.64 15.51
N LYS A 32 -10.13 9.71 16.79
CA LYS A 32 -9.89 10.99 17.47
C LYS A 32 -8.76 11.78 16.81
N SER A 33 -7.67 11.11 16.39
CA SER A 33 -6.58 11.76 15.64
C SER A 33 -7.06 12.29 14.29
N LEU A 34 -7.93 11.55 13.58
CA LEU A 34 -8.57 12.04 12.35
C LEU A 34 -9.42 13.28 12.63
N ASP A 35 -10.29 13.25 13.66
CA ASP A 35 -11.17 14.38 14.01
C ASP A 35 -10.35 15.62 14.43
N ALA A 36 -9.23 15.45 15.14
CA ALA A 36 -8.29 16.51 15.45
C ALA A 36 -7.70 17.12 14.17
N ALA A 37 -7.19 16.30 13.26
CA ALA A 37 -6.66 16.75 11.97
C ALA A 37 -7.73 17.48 11.14
N MET A 38 -8.96 16.98 11.12
CA MET A 38 -10.07 17.60 10.37
C MET A 38 -10.51 18.94 10.94
N SER A 39 -10.27 19.18 12.22
CA SER A 39 -10.58 20.45 12.90
C SER A 39 -9.53 21.54 12.64
N GLU A 40 -8.36 21.15 12.12
CA GLU A 40 -7.25 22.05 11.78
C GLU A 40 -7.09 22.14 10.25
N ASP A 41 -5.93 21.79 9.74
CA ASP A 41 -5.54 21.94 8.34
C ASP A 41 -5.64 20.63 7.53
N LYS A 42 -6.24 19.58 8.09
CA LYS A 42 -6.35 18.22 7.52
C LYS A 42 -5.01 17.50 7.36
N HIS A 43 -4.03 17.92 8.12
CA HIS A 43 -2.68 17.40 8.12
C HIS A 43 -2.58 16.28 9.16
N LEU A 44 -2.01 15.16 8.75
CA LEU A 44 -1.91 13.94 9.55
C LEU A 44 -0.61 13.21 9.21
N ILE A 45 0.00 12.60 10.21
CA ILE A 45 1.15 11.72 10.03
C ILE A 45 0.70 10.27 10.18
N VAL A 46 1.19 9.42 9.29
CA VAL A 46 0.96 7.98 9.35
C VAL A 46 2.29 7.21 9.30
N ALA A 47 2.38 6.13 10.05
CA ALA A 47 3.48 5.19 9.95
C ALA A 47 2.99 3.77 10.22
N THR A 48 3.63 2.80 9.60
CA THR A 48 3.26 1.38 9.67
C THR A 48 3.63 0.81 11.04
N GLN A 49 2.72 0.05 11.64
CA GLN A 49 3.03 -0.72 12.85
C GLN A 49 3.74 -2.03 12.48
N ARG A 50 4.71 -2.45 13.31
CA ARG A 50 5.55 -3.63 13.06
C ARG A 50 4.80 -4.94 13.18
N ASP A 51 3.88 -5.03 14.14
CA ASP A 51 3.09 -6.24 14.40
C ASP A 51 1.59 -5.91 14.33
N ILE A 52 0.92 -6.47 13.33
CA ILE A 52 -0.52 -6.26 13.09
C ILE A 52 -1.41 -6.77 14.21
N SER A 53 -0.93 -7.66 15.07
CA SER A 53 -1.69 -8.23 16.19
C SER A 53 -1.86 -7.26 17.36
N ILE A 54 -0.99 -6.24 17.48
CA ILE A 54 -1.03 -5.26 18.56
C ILE A 54 -2.16 -4.26 18.34
N ASN A 55 -3.14 -4.24 19.23
CA ASN A 55 -4.29 -3.34 19.13
C ASN A 55 -3.97 -1.88 19.53
N ALA A 56 -3.11 -1.69 20.52
CA ALA A 56 -2.68 -0.39 21.02
C ALA A 56 -1.15 -0.28 20.90
N PRO A 57 -0.62 -0.04 19.69
CA PRO A 57 0.84 0.02 19.47
C PRO A 57 1.42 1.23 20.19
N LYS A 58 2.59 1.02 20.79
CA LYS A 58 3.43 2.05 21.36
C LYS A 58 4.47 2.49 20.32
N GLU A 59 5.27 3.50 20.65
CA GLU A 59 6.33 4.01 19.78
C GLU A 59 7.28 2.90 19.28
N GLU A 60 7.68 1.97 20.15
CA GLU A 60 8.54 0.83 19.81
C GLU A 60 7.94 -0.16 18.81
N ASP A 61 6.60 -0.22 18.73
CA ASP A 61 5.84 -1.09 17.83
C ASP A 61 5.62 -0.47 16.44
N ILE A 62 6.15 0.74 16.20
CA ILE A 62 5.92 1.51 14.98
C ILE A 62 7.25 1.68 14.22
N PHE A 63 7.21 1.64 12.90
CA PHE A 63 8.36 2.01 12.08
C PHE A 63 8.62 3.51 12.19
N THR A 64 9.88 3.90 12.24
CA THR A 64 10.26 5.31 12.38
C THR A 64 10.07 6.11 11.09
N THR A 65 10.16 5.45 9.94
CA THR A 65 9.86 6.08 8.65
C THR A 65 8.38 5.95 8.34
N GLY A 66 7.74 7.07 8.10
CA GLY A 66 6.34 7.16 7.74
C GLY A 66 6.09 8.20 6.66
N VAL A 67 4.84 8.62 6.53
CA VAL A 67 4.38 9.53 5.48
C VAL A 67 3.49 10.61 6.08
N GLU A 68 3.73 11.83 5.63
CA GLU A 68 2.82 12.96 5.82
C GLU A 68 1.66 12.84 4.84
N ILE A 69 0.43 12.92 5.34
CA ILE A 69 -0.76 12.86 4.49
C ILE A 69 -1.66 14.07 4.69
N ARG A 70 -2.40 14.43 3.65
CA ARG A 70 -3.50 15.39 3.70
C ARG A 70 -4.81 14.72 3.39
N VAL A 71 -5.75 14.77 4.31
CA VAL A 71 -7.08 14.23 4.12
C VAL A 71 -7.83 15.06 3.08
N LYS A 72 -8.12 14.47 1.92
CA LYS A 72 -8.89 15.11 0.85
C LYS A 72 -10.38 15.01 1.11
N GLN A 73 -10.84 13.81 1.50
CA GLN A 73 -12.25 13.54 1.67
C GLN A 73 -12.50 12.41 2.68
N VAL A 74 -13.51 12.59 3.49
CA VAL A 74 -14.13 11.48 4.25
C VAL A 74 -15.21 10.88 3.34
N ILE A 75 -14.97 9.67 2.80
CA ILE A 75 -15.83 9.04 1.79
C ILE A 75 -17.07 8.44 2.45
N LYS A 76 -16.88 7.70 3.54
CA LYS A 76 -17.97 6.98 4.22
C LYS A 76 -17.66 6.83 5.69
N ARG A 77 -18.68 7.05 6.53
CA ARG A 77 -18.66 6.71 7.96
C ARG A 77 -19.57 5.50 8.17
N HIS A 78 -19.00 4.44 8.72
CA HIS A 78 -19.73 3.27 9.22
C HIS A 78 -19.76 3.32 10.75
N GLU A 79 -20.52 2.43 11.38
CA GLU A 79 -20.53 2.32 12.84
C GLU A 79 -19.17 1.93 13.41
N GLU A 80 -18.42 1.09 12.67
CA GLU A 80 -17.14 0.52 13.12
C GLU A 80 -15.90 1.16 12.51
N TYR A 81 -16.02 1.88 11.38
CA TYR A 81 -14.88 2.51 10.71
C TYR A 81 -15.25 3.71 9.84
N VAL A 82 -14.27 4.53 9.57
CA VAL A 82 -14.37 5.68 8.65
C VAL A 82 -13.42 5.46 7.48
N ARG A 83 -13.96 5.49 6.26
CA ARG A 83 -13.15 5.46 5.03
C ARG A 83 -12.77 6.87 4.61
N VAL A 84 -11.46 7.10 4.43
CA VAL A 84 -10.90 8.38 4.00
C VAL A 84 -10.12 8.23 2.70
N LEU A 85 -10.09 9.31 1.93
CA LEU A 85 -9.19 9.51 0.80
C LEU A 85 -8.16 10.56 1.21
N ALA A 86 -6.89 10.23 1.08
CA ALA A 86 -5.79 11.12 1.44
C ALA A 86 -4.73 11.17 0.35
N GLU A 87 -4.08 12.31 0.24
CA GLU A 87 -2.88 12.52 -0.56
C GLU A 87 -1.66 12.34 0.33
N CYS A 88 -0.74 11.49 -0.08
CA CYS A 88 0.55 11.30 0.55
C CYS A 88 1.53 12.34 0.01
N VAL A 89 2.20 13.08 0.90
CA VAL A 89 2.99 14.27 0.51
C VAL A 89 4.48 13.99 0.63
N ASN A 90 4.96 13.79 1.86
CA ASN A 90 6.38 13.68 2.14
C ASN A 90 6.70 12.41 2.93
N ARG A 91 7.92 11.88 2.75
CA ARG A 91 8.49 10.95 3.71
C ARG A 91 8.86 11.69 4.99
N ILE A 92 8.61 11.06 6.12
CA ILE A 92 8.95 11.62 7.43
C ILE A 92 9.72 10.61 8.28
N ARG A 93 10.45 11.14 9.26
CA ARG A 93 10.98 10.37 10.37
C ARG A 93 10.30 10.78 11.67
N LEU A 94 9.67 9.81 12.33
CA LEU A 94 9.11 9.99 13.67
C LEU A 94 10.22 10.19 14.68
N SER A 95 10.06 11.17 15.56
CA SER A 95 10.97 11.44 16.67
C SER A 95 10.36 11.05 18.01
N ALA A 96 9.04 11.14 18.16
CA ALA A 96 8.32 10.72 19.35
C ALA A 96 6.81 10.57 19.05
N VAL A 97 6.13 9.71 19.82
CA VAL A 97 4.67 9.53 19.75
C VAL A 97 4.09 9.81 21.14
N TYR A 98 2.99 10.55 21.18
CA TYR A 98 2.30 10.98 22.41
C TYR A 98 0.85 10.52 22.38
N ASP A 99 0.34 10.16 23.55
CA ASP A 99 -1.08 9.89 23.79
C ASP A 99 -1.62 10.99 24.72
N GLU A 100 -2.46 11.86 24.20
CA GLU A 100 -3.08 12.95 24.94
C GLU A 100 -4.61 12.84 24.80
N ASP A 101 -5.29 12.56 25.90
CA ASP A 101 -6.75 12.41 25.95
C ASP A 101 -7.31 11.40 24.92
N ASP A 102 -6.61 10.27 24.78
CA ASP A 102 -6.86 9.21 23.77
C ASP A 102 -6.70 9.67 22.30
N THR A 103 -6.03 10.77 22.06
CA THR A 103 -5.65 11.24 20.74
C THR A 103 -4.14 11.04 20.57
N LEU A 104 -3.73 10.44 19.46
CA LEU A 104 -2.32 10.24 19.17
C LEU A 104 -1.77 11.44 18.41
N TYR A 105 -0.63 11.92 18.89
CA TYR A 105 0.17 12.99 18.27
C TYR A 105 1.61 12.51 18.09
N CYS A 106 2.34 13.16 17.20
CA CYS A 106 3.77 12.88 17.03
C CYS A 106 4.59 14.17 16.82
N ASP A 107 5.87 14.05 17.15
CA ASP A 107 6.94 14.90 16.65
C ASP A 107 7.61 14.18 15.46
N TYR A 108 7.90 14.89 14.39
CA TYR A 108 8.52 14.32 13.20
C TYR A 108 9.44 15.32 12.52
N GLU A 109 10.26 14.83 11.61
CA GLU A 109 11.02 15.60 10.65
C GLU A 109 10.70 15.14 9.23
N VAL A 110 10.60 16.08 8.30
CA VAL A 110 10.48 15.75 6.87
C VAL A 110 11.84 15.29 6.39
N LEU A 111 11.87 14.13 5.73
CA LEU A 111 13.09 13.61 5.11
C LEU A 111 13.30 14.29 3.76
N ASP A 112 14.57 14.43 3.38
CA ASP A 112 14.92 14.95 2.06
C ASP A 112 14.29 14.09 0.96
N THR A 113 13.89 14.77 -0.11
CA THR A 113 13.42 14.05 -1.30
C THR A 113 14.63 13.33 -1.94
N ILE A 114 14.36 12.12 -2.44
CA ILE A 114 15.36 11.35 -3.20
C ILE A 114 15.26 11.58 -4.71
N SER A 115 14.29 12.41 -5.14
CA SER A 115 14.19 12.85 -6.53
C SER A 115 15.29 13.88 -6.84
N GLU A 116 15.85 13.79 -8.05
CA GLU A 116 16.94 14.62 -8.53
C GLU A 116 16.49 15.43 -9.77
N GLU A 117 17.11 16.59 -10.00
CA GLU A 117 16.83 17.40 -11.21
C GLU A 117 17.30 16.69 -12.50
N THR A 118 18.35 15.87 -12.39
CA THR A 118 18.91 15.11 -13.53
C THR A 118 19.40 13.76 -13.04
N TYR A 119 18.87 12.71 -13.62
CA TYR A 119 19.24 11.34 -13.30
C TYR A 119 20.36 10.82 -14.20
N GLU A 120 21.21 10.00 -13.63
CA GLU A 120 22.23 9.25 -14.37
C GLU A 120 21.62 8.28 -15.38
N LEU A 121 22.39 7.91 -16.41
CA LEU A 121 21.95 6.94 -17.43
C LEU A 121 21.56 5.59 -16.83
N ASN A 122 22.15 5.21 -15.69
CA ASN A 122 21.79 4.01 -14.95
C ASN A 122 20.34 4.04 -14.51
N VAL A 123 19.90 5.12 -13.86
CA VAL A 123 18.51 5.27 -13.39
C VAL A 123 17.53 5.24 -14.56
N ILE A 124 17.87 5.87 -15.68
CA ILE A 124 17.05 5.86 -16.91
C ILE A 124 16.91 4.43 -17.46
N ALA A 125 17.99 3.63 -17.41
CA ALA A 125 17.95 2.23 -17.83
C ALA A 125 17.10 1.39 -16.86
N LEU A 126 17.25 1.58 -15.56
CA LEU A 126 16.48 0.91 -14.52
C LEU A 126 14.97 1.19 -14.65
N VAL A 127 14.56 2.43 -14.96
CA VAL A 127 13.16 2.77 -15.21
C VAL A 127 12.55 1.96 -16.36
N ARG A 128 13.30 1.69 -17.42
CA ARG A 128 12.81 0.83 -18.52
C ARG A 128 12.59 -0.61 -18.04
N VAL A 129 13.56 -1.17 -17.33
CA VAL A 129 13.46 -2.52 -16.76
C VAL A 129 12.30 -2.59 -15.76
N LEU A 130 12.14 -1.57 -14.92
CA LEU A 130 11.04 -1.49 -13.95
C LEU A 130 9.67 -1.56 -14.65
N LYS A 131 9.46 -0.76 -15.70
CA LYS A 131 8.20 -0.76 -16.46
C LYS A 131 7.92 -2.14 -17.11
N GLU A 132 8.92 -2.75 -17.72
CA GLU A 132 8.79 -4.09 -18.33
C GLU A 132 8.44 -5.16 -17.27
N THR A 133 9.13 -5.13 -16.13
CA THR A 133 8.92 -6.08 -15.03
C THR A 133 7.55 -5.89 -14.38
N TYR A 134 7.10 -4.64 -14.22
CA TYR A 134 5.77 -4.32 -13.70
C TYR A 134 4.65 -4.78 -14.64
N PHE A 135 4.75 -4.56 -15.96
CA PHE A 135 3.75 -5.06 -16.89
C PHE A 135 3.67 -6.59 -16.91
N SER A 136 4.80 -7.28 -16.75
CA SER A 136 4.80 -8.74 -16.55
C SER A 136 4.02 -9.15 -15.29
N TYR A 137 4.19 -8.41 -14.19
CA TYR A 137 3.42 -8.62 -12.95
C TYR A 137 1.92 -8.41 -13.17
N VAL A 138 1.53 -7.32 -13.82
CA VAL A 138 0.13 -7.00 -14.14
C VAL A 138 -0.52 -8.09 -14.96
N GLU A 139 0.16 -8.63 -15.96
CA GLU A 139 -0.31 -9.77 -16.78
C GLU A 139 -0.48 -11.04 -15.92
N MET A 140 0.48 -11.32 -15.06
CA MET A 140 0.45 -12.50 -14.21
C MET A 140 -0.60 -12.42 -13.11
N SER A 141 -0.84 -11.25 -12.53
CA SER A 141 -1.82 -11.02 -11.47
C SER A 141 -3.25 -10.81 -11.99
N ASN A 142 -3.44 -10.66 -13.31
CA ASN A 142 -4.71 -10.28 -13.96
C ASN A 142 -5.27 -8.93 -13.46
N SER A 143 -4.41 -8.00 -13.08
CA SER A 143 -4.80 -6.70 -12.48
C SER A 143 -5.29 -5.66 -13.49
N GLY A 144 -5.38 -5.99 -14.79
CA GLY A 144 -5.91 -5.09 -15.82
C GLY A 144 -4.84 -4.15 -16.40
N GLU A 145 -4.29 -4.51 -17.56
CA GLU A 145 -3.20 -3.78 -18.21
C GLU A 145 -3.55 -2.30 -18.53
N ALA A 146 -4.79 -2.03 -18.93
CA ALA A 146 -5.23 -0.67 -19.26
C ALA A 146 -5.21 0.26 -18.04
N ALA A 147 -5.62 -0.22 -16.87
CA ALA A 147 -5.58 0.54 -15.62
C ALA A 147 -4.13 0.78 -15.18
N ALA A 148 -3.28 -0.26 -15.25
CA ALA A 148 -1.86 -0.16 -14.92
C ALA A 148 -1.12 0.83 -15.84
N ARG A 149 -1.42 0.83 -17.15
CA ARG A 149 -0.86 1.83 -18.07
C ARG A 149 -1.32 3.25 -17.72
N ALA A 150 -2.61 3.45 -17.50
CA ALA A 150 -3.15 4.77 -17.16
C ALA A 150 -2.55 5.32 -15.86
N LEU A 151 -2.20 4.46 -14.92
CA LEU A 151 -1.58 4.83 -13.64
C LEU A 151 -0.17 5.40 -13.81
N ILE A 152 0.66 4.78 -14.67
CA ILE A 152 2.07 5.15 -14.84
C ILE A 152 2.34 6.04 -16.07
N ASP A 153 1.33 6.18 -16.97
CA ASP A 153 1.45 7.07 -18.12
C ASP A 153 1.45 8.53 -17.65
N GLY A 154 2.51 9.25 -18.01
CA GLY A 154 2.68 10.67 -17.65
C GLY A 154 3.45 10.90 -16.35
N VAL A 155 3.83 9.85 -15.61
CA VAL A 155 4.76 9.98 -14.48
C VAL A 155 6.19 10.03 -15.03
N GLU A 156 6.80 11.22 -14.95
CA GLU A 156 8.13 11.50 -15.53
C GLU A 156 9.26 11.25 -14.51
N ASP A 157 9.01 11.56 -13.24
CA ASP A 157 10.00 11.37 -12.20
C ASP A 157 10.17 9.87 -11.84
N PRO A 158 11.41 9.33 -11.91
CA PRO A 158 11.70 7.92 -11.61
C PRO A 158 11.30 7.46 -10.21
N VAL A 159 11.44 8.33 -9.21
CA VAL A 159 11.10 8.01 -7.81
C VAL A 159 9.59 8.00 -7.61
N GLU A 160 8.89 9.00 -8.17
CA GLU A 160 7.43 9.03 -8.15
C GLU A 160 6.84 7.81 -8.86
N LEU A 161 7.42 7.42 -10.00
CA LEU A 161 7.04 6.19 -10.71
C LEU A 161 7.25 4.95 -9.84
N ALA A 162 8.41 4.84 -9.18
CA ALA A 162 8.70 3.72 -8.30
C ALA A 162 7.71 3.63 -7.12
N TYR A 163 7.39 4.76 -6.48
CA TYR A 163 6.40 4.82 -5.40
C TYR A 163 4.98 4.48 -5.88
N THR A 164 4.60 4.98 -7.05
CA THR A 164 3.31 4.66 -7.67
C THR A 164 3.18 3.15 -7.91
N ILE A 165 4.20 2.53 -8.49
CA ILE A 165 4.21 1.07 -8.72
C ILE A 165 4.23 0.30 -7.40
N ALA A 166 5.06 0.70 -6.42
CA ALA A 166 5.15 0.03 -5.14
C ALA A 166 3.81 0.01 -4.39
N GLY A 167 3.02 1.10 -4.50
CA GLY A 167 1.69 1.21 -3.90
C GLY A 167 0.66 0.23 -4.47
N GLU A 168 0.88 -0.30 -5.67
CA GLU A 168 -0.02 -1.24 -6.34
C GLU A 168 0.37 -2.72 -6.14
N LEU A 169 1.49 -2.99 -5.48
CA LEU A 169 1.95 -4.35 -5.29
C LEU A 169 1.22 -5.05 -4.14
N ALA A 170 0.75 -6.26 -4.39
CA ALA A 170 0.18 -7.14 -3.38
C ALA A 170 1.28 -7.96 -2.66
N VAL A 171 2.23 -7.27 -2.05
CA VAL A 171 3.33 -7.87 -1.28
C VAL A 171 3.21 -7.51 0.20
N PRO A 172 3.88 -8.23 1.12
CA PRO A 172 3.84 -7.92 2.55
C PRO A 172 4.26 -6.48 2.86
N PHE A 173 3.59 -5.87 3.83
CA PHE A 173 3.80 -4.46 4.19
C PHE A 173 5.22 -4.17 4.70
N ASP A 174 5.90 -5.13 5.29
CA ASP A 174 7.29 -5.02 5.74
C ASP A 174 8.27 -4.90 4.56
N VAL A 175 7.97 -5.58 3.44
CA VAL A 175 8.72 -5.42 2.18
C VAL A 175 8.52 -4.00 1.63
N LEU A 176 7.26 -3.52 1.59
CA LEU A 176 6.94 -2.15 1.17
C LEU A 176 7.59 -1.10 2.09
N GLN A 177 7.62 -1.38 3.39
CA GLN A 177 8.29 -0.51 4.36
C GLN A 177 9.79 -0.41 4.09
N GLY A 178 10.44 -1.54 3.74
CA GLY A 178 11.83 -1.55 3.32
C GLY A 178 12.11 -0.64 2.12
N LEU A 179 11.20 -0.62 1.13
CA LEU A 179 11.31 0.30 -0.02
C LEU A 179 11.15 1.77 0.40
N LEU A 180 10.22 2.08 1.31
CA LEU A 180 10.00 3.43 1.81
C LEU A 180 11.22 3.98 2.58
N GLU A 181 12.03 3.13 3.19
CA GLU A 181 13.20 3.50 3.99
C GLU A 181 14.46 3.77 3.16
N LEU A 182 14.49 3.42 1.87
CA LEU A 182 15.61 3.68 0.98
C LEU A 182 15.79 5.19 0.72
N ASN A 183 17.05 5.61 0.57
CA ASN A 183 17.41 7.01 0.44
C ASN A 183 18.09 7.38 -0.89
N SER A 184 18.05 6.47 -1.87
CA SER A 184 18.66 6.64 -3.17
C SER A 184 17.70 6.14 -4.25
N ALA A 185 17.63 6.85 -5.38
CA ALA A 185 16.71 6.52 -6.47
C ALA A 185 17.07 5.20 -7.16
N ASP A 186 18.34 4.96 -7.37
CA ASP A 186 18.85 3.72 -7.98
C ASP A 186 18.60 2.51 -7.06
N GLU A 187 18.93 2.59 -5.77
CA GLU A 187 18.65 1.53 -4.80
C GLU A 187 17.14 1.22 -4.70
N LEU A 188 16.29 2.26 -4.69
CA LEU A 188 14.84 2.09 -4.65
C LEU A 188 14.34 1.33 -5.88
N ILE A 189 14.76 1.73 -7.07
CA ILE A 189 14.29 1.13 -8.32
C ILE A 189 14.84 -0.30 -8.47
N GLU A 190 16.12 -0.53 -8.15
CA GLU A 190 16.73 -1.87 -8.16
C GLU A 190 16.01 -2.82 -7.21
N GLN A 191 15.78 -2.41 -5.96
CA GLN A 191 15.10 -3.23 -4.96
C GLN A 191 13.62 -3.48 -5.33
N LEU A 192 12.96 -2.52 -5.97
CA LEU A 192 11.61 -2.67 -6.46
C LEU A 192 11.55 -3.67 -7.62
N ILE A 193 12.48 -3.62 -8.58
CA ILE A 193 12.60 -4.59 -9.68
C ILE A 193 12.82 -6.01 -9.11
N GLU A 194 13.69 -6.15 -8.12
CA GLU A 194 13.94 -7.44 -7.47
C GLU A 194 12.68 -7.97 -6.78
N THR A 195 11.96 -7.09 -6.07
CA THR A 195 10.71 -7.44 -5.39
C THR A 195 9.65 -7.92 -6.39
N ILE A 196 9.43 -7.19 -7.48
CA ILE A 196 8.46 -7.57 -8.52
C ILE A 196 8.87 -8.86 -9.21
N SER A 197 10.16 -9.03 -9.51
CA SER A 197 10.68 -10.24 -10.15
C SER A 197 10.43 -11.48 -9.30
N ARG A 198 10.67 -11.38 -7.99
CA ARG A 198 10.37 -12.46 -7.03
C ARG A 198 8.89 -12.79 -7.00
N GLU A 199 8.02 -11.76 -6.98
CA GLU A 199 6.57 -11.97 -6.99
C GLU A 199 6.11 -12.62 -8.30
N ASN A 200 6.67 -12.25 -9.45
CA ASN A 200 6.43 -12.89 -10.74
C ASN A 200 6.79 -14.39 -10.73
N GLU A 201 7.89 -14.76 -10.08
CA GLU A 201 8.27 -16.16 -9.90
C GLU A 201 7.24 -16.90 -9.03
N VAL A 202 6.79 -16.30 -7.91
CA VAL A 202 5.77 -16.88 -7.04
C VAL A 202 4.46 -17.09 -7.80
N LEU A 203 3.98 -16.09 -8.52
CA LEU A 203 2.77 -16.18 -9.35
C LEU A 203 2.87 -17.27 -10.41
N THR A 204 4.02 -17.39 -11.07
CA THR A 204 4.29 -18.44 -12.07
C THR A 204 4.24 -19.84 -11.44
N LEU A 205 4.87 -20.02 -10.28
CA LEU A 205 4.85 -21.28 -9.54
C LEU A 205 3.45 -21.63 -9.07
N THR A 206 2.71 -20.65 -8.55
CA THR A 206 1.33 -20.82 -8.09
C THR A 206 0.43 -21.28 -9.24
N LYS A 207 0.50 -20.63 -10.41
CA LYS A 207 -0.24 -21.06 -11.61
C LYS A 207 0.12 -22.50 -12.02
N ARG A 208 1.42 -22.87 -11.97
CA ARG A 208 1.88 -24.22 -12.31
C ARG A 208 1.36 -25.26 -11.32
N ILE A 209 1.40 -24.97 -10.01
CA ILE A 209 0.89 -25.86 -8.96
C ILE A 209 -0.61 -26.06 -9.14
N ASN A 210 -1.38 -24.98 -9.29
CA ASN A 210 -2.82 -25.04 -9.48
C ASN A 210 -3.19 -25.89 -10.72
N ASN A 211 -2.50 -25.69 -11.84
CA ASN A 211 -2.72 -26.49 -13.05
C ASN A 211 -2.42 -27.98 -12.82
N ARG A 212 -1.36 -28.32 -12.09
CA ARG A 212 -1.02 -29.71 -11.75
C ARG A 212 -2.07 -30.34 -10.83
N VAL A 213 -2.55 -29.61 -9.81
CA VAL A 213 -3.62 -30.06 -8.92
C VAL A 213 -4.88 -30.35 -9.75
N MET A 214 -5.27 -29.42 -10.62
CA MET A 214 -6.45 -29.58 -11.49
C MET A 214 -6.34 -30.77 -12.47
N GLN A 215 -5.13 -31.03 -13.00
CA GLN A 215 -4.89 -32.18 -13.89
C GLN A 215 -4.97 -33.52 -13.14
N ASN A 216 -4.55 -33.55 -11.86
CA ASN A 216 -4.56 -34.76 -11.06
C ASN A 216 -5.93 -35.07 -10.44
N MET A 217 -6.88 -34.15 -10.50
CA MET A 217 -8.24 -34.36 -10.03
C MET A 217 -9.03 -35.25 -11.03
N ASN A 218 -9.78 -36.24 -10.54
CA ASN A 218 -10.69 -36.96 -11.38
C ASN A 218 -11.87 -36.06 -11.82
N LYS A 219 -12.60 -36.46 -12.88
CA LYS A 219 -13.61 -35.60 -13.51
C LYS A 219 -14.68 -35.10 -12.52
N GLY A 220 -15.14 -35.98 -11.63
CA GLY A 220 -16.18 -35.61 -10.64
C GLY A 220 -15.67 -34.64 -9.56
N GLN A 221 -14.43 -34.83 -9.07
CA GLN A 221 -13.80 -33.91 -8.13
C GLN A 221 -13.55 -32.54 -8.77
N ARG A 222 -13.15 -32.54 -10.05
CA ARG A 222 -12.91 -31.30 -10.80
C ARG A 222 -14.20 -30.51 -11.01
N GLU A 223 -15.30 -31.18 -11.36
CA GLU A 223 -16.62 -30.54 -11.51
C GLU A 223 -17.10 -29.95 -10.19
N TYR A 224 -16.94 -30.68 -9.07
CA TYR A 224 -17.28 -30.19 -7.74
C TYR A 224 -16.46 -28.96 -7.36
N TYR A 225 -15.13 -28.99 -7.52
CA TYR A 225 -14.24 -27.89 -7.21
C TYR A 225 -14.56 -26.62 -8.01
N LEU A 226 -14.84 -26.77 -9.32
CA LEU A 226 -15.20 -25.63 -10.16
C LEU A 226 -16.55 -25.04 -9.80
N ARG A 227 -17.50 -25.89 -9.36
CA ARG A 227 -18.82 -25.44 -8.90
C ARG A 227 -18.70 -24.65 -7.59
N GLU A 228 -17.87 -25.10 -6.65
CA GLU A 228 -17.63 -24.38 -5.41
C GLU A 228 -16.94 -23.03 -5.66
N GLN A 229 -15.95 -22.97 -6.55
CA GLN A 229 -15.35 -21.69 -6.93
C GLN A 229 -16.37 -20.72 -7.55
N LEU A 230 -17.26 -21.21 -8.39
CA LEU A 230 -18.29 -20.41 -9.00
C LEU A 230 -19.29 -19.89 -7.94
N ASN A 231 -19.64 -20.69 -6.95
CA ASN A 231 -20.52 -20.28 -5.85
C ASN A 231 -19.86 -19.17 -5.03
N VAL A 232 -18.59 -19.32 -4.64
CA VAL A 232 -17.85 -18.30 -3.89
C VAL A 232 -17.77 -16.98 -4.69
N ILE A 233 -17.50 -17.05 -5.99
CA ILE A 233 -17.46 -15.86 -6.85
C ILE A 233 -18.83 -15.19 -6.93
N LYS A 234 -19.94 -15.97 -7.05
CA LYS A 234 -21.30 -15.42 -7.05
C LYS A 234 -21.65 -14.76 -5.72
N GLU A 235 -21.25 -15.36 -4.59
CA GLU A 235 -21.44 -14.75 -3.26
C GLU A 235 -20.70 -13.43 -3.13
N GLU A 236 -19.44 -13.35 -3.58
CA GLU A 236 -18.66 -12.12 -3.56
C GLU A 236 -19.19 -11.03 -4.50
N LEU A 237 -19.82 -11.42 -5.62
CA LEU A 237 -20.47 -10.49 -6.54
C LEU A 237 -21.89 -10.08 -6.09
N GLY A 238 -22.40 -10.67 -5.01
CA GLY A 238 -23.75 -10.39 -4.51
C GLY A 238 -24.86 -11.01 -5.39
N GLU A 239 -24.53 -11.93 -6.29
CA GLU A 239 -25.44 -12.69 -7.11
C GLU A 239 -25.94 -13.93 -6.32
N ASN A 240 -26.72 -13.71 -5.27
CA ASN A 240 -27.50 -14.81 -4.70
C ASN A 240 -28.67 -15.09 -5.63
N ASP A 241 -28.78 -16.32 -6.13
CA ASP A 241 -29.96 -16.82 -6.84
C ASP A 241 -31.20 -16.74 -5.92
N ASP A 242 -31.86 -15.58 -5.91
CA ASP A 242 -33.28 -15.47 -5.54
C ASP A 242 -34.12 -15.84 -6.78
N ASP A 243 -34.14 -17.14 -7.10
CA ASP A 243 -35.15 -17.71 -8.00
C ASP A 243 -35.64 -19.05 -7.43
N THR A 244 -36.67 -18.94 -6.62
CA THR A 244 -37.73 -19.98 -6.52
C THR A 244 -39.06 -19.35 -6.15
#